data_4481e255de467e07e9a1477d3c3522e4
#
_entry.id   4481e255de467e07e9a1477d3c3522e4
#
_cell.length_a   1.000
_cell.length_b   1.000
_cell.length_c   1.000
_cell.angle_alpha   90.00
_cell.angle_beta   90.00
_cell.angle_gamma   90.00
#
_symmetry.space_group_name_H-M   'P 1'
#
loop_
_entity.id
_entity.type
_entity.pdbx_description
1 polymer ?
#
loop_
_entity_poly.entity_id
_entity_poly.type
_entity_poly.pdbx_seq_one_letter_code
_entity_poly.pdbx_strand_id
1 'polypeptide(L)'
;MKGLLLKDYYMLLKYCRPYALIVLIFGVCSLADGGNLFMLAYPAVSCGINSVSLLAYDEKSRWQQYCETMPYTRKQVVDSKYLLSFLLIAGLSVVLAAAHSLVGAVRGIFNPVWVLNIFCLIWSVGHAFSAICLPMIFKYGSEKGRVMYIAVVVVFCVAFVNFGGYDFSEVSQLSGAFAVFAENPIYMVVLAVIAAVLFLGSMKLSEQFYMKREL
;
A
#
# COMPACT_ATOMS: atom_id res chain seq x y z
N MET A 1 1.24 -7.74 -21.98
CA MET A 1 1.19 -6.93 -20.75
C MET A 1 0.04 -5.90 -20.75
N LYS A 2 -0.17 -5.08 -21.80
CA LYS A 2 -1.26 -4.07 -21.80
C LYS A 2 -2.65 -4.65 -21.51
N GLY A 3 -3.00 -5.82 -22.07
CA GLY A 3 -4.29 -6.49 -21.85
C GLY A 3 -4.50 -6.96 -20.41
N LEU A 4 -3.45 -7.47 -19.75
CA LEU A 4 -3.51 -7.88 -18.33
C LEU A 4 -3.76 -6.68 -17.41
N LEU A 5 -3.03 -5.58 -17.63
CA LEU A 5 -3.23 -4.34 -16.87
C LEU A 5 -4.62 -3.75 -17.08
N LEU A 6 -5.12 -3.75 -18.33
CA LEU A 6 -6.45 -3.23 -18.65
C LEU A 6 -7.55 -4.07 -17.97
N LYS A 7 -7.42 -5.40 -17.98
CA LYS A 7 -8.32 -6.30 -17.25
C LYS A 7 -8.32 -5.98 -15.76
N ASP A 8 -7.14 -5.89 -15.14
CA ASP A 8 -6.99 -5.61 -13.72
C ASP A 8 -7.55 -4.23 -13.35
N TYR A 9 -7.37 -3.23 -14.20
CA TYR A 9 -7.94 -1.91 -14.02
C TYR A 9 -9.47 -1.92 -14.04
N TYR A 10 -10.09 -2.62 -15.01
CA TYR A 10 -11.56 -2.75 -15.04
C TYR A 10 -12.10 -3.54 -13.84
N MET A 11 -11.40 -4.59 -13.41
CA MET A 11 -11.77 -5.33 -12.22
C MET A 11 -11.68 -4.44 -10.97
N LEU A 12 -10.66 -3.61 -10.86
CA LEU A 12 -10.50 -2.65 -9.77
C LEU A 12 -11.67 -1.67 -9.73
N LEU A 13 -12.03 -1.07 -10.85
CA LEU A 13 -13.16 -0.15 -10.93
C LEU A 13 -14.50 -0.81 -10.56
N LYS A 14 -14.68 -2.09 -10.88
CA LYS A 14 -15.92 -2.82 -10.63
C LYS A 14 -16.04 -3.30 -9.18
N TYR A 15 -14.98 -3.91 -8.64
CA TYR A 15 -15.01 -4.64 -7.36
C TYR A 15 -14.39 -3.89 -6.19
N CYS A 16 -13.49 -2.95 -6.45
CA CYS A 16 -12.77 -2.23 -5.40
C CYS A 16 -13.37 -0.84 -5.08
N ARG A 17 -14.58 -0.54 -5.56
CA ARG A 17 -15.30 0.72 -5.24
C ARG A 17 -15.41 1.01 -3.74
N PRO A 18 -15.76 0.04 -2.86
CA PRO A 18 -15.85 0.32 -1.44
C PRO A 18 -14.51 0.76 -0.82
N TYR A 19 -13.38 0.23 -1.32
CA TYR A 19 -12.06 0.65 -0.85
C TYR A 19 -11.72 2.08 -1.28
N ALA A 20 -12.17 2.51 -2.47
CA ALA A 20 -11.99 3.88 -2.92
C ALA A 20 -12.75 4.88 -2.04
N LEU A 21 -13.96 4.52 -1.57
CA LEU A 21 -14.71 5.32 -0.61
C LEU A 21 -13.99 5.44 0.73
N ILE A 22 -13.44 4.35 1.25
CA ILE A 22 -12.66 4.36 2.49
C ILE A 22 -11.44 5.27 2.34
N VAL A 23 -10.68 5.13 1.25
CA VAL A 23 -9.52 5.98 0.95
C VAL A 23 -9.92 7.45 0.90
N LEU A 24 -11.07 7.78 0.31
CA LEU A 24 -11.57 9.13 0.22
C LEU A 24 -11.94 9.69 1.60
N ILE A 25 -12.69 8.93 2.41
CA ILE A 25 -13.09 9.35 3.77
C ILE A 25 -11.85 9.63 4.62
N PHE A 26 -10.90 8.69 4.70
CA PHE A 26 -9.68 8.86 5.49
C PHE A 26 -8.78 9.98 4.95
N GLY A 27 -8.72 10.15 3.62
CA GLY A 27 -8.03 11.26 2.99
C GLY A 27 -8.61 12.61 3.39
N VAL A 28 -9.94 12.76 3.36
CA VAL A 28 -10.62 14.00 3.80
C VAL A 28 -10.45 14.24 5.30
N CYS A 29 -10.59 13.21 6.14
CA CYS A 29 -10.36 13.32 7.57
C CYS A 29 -8.92 13.75 7.88
N SER A 30 -7.92 13.25 7.16
CA SER A 30 -6.53 13.65 7.36
C SER A 30 -6.29 15.13 7.04
N LEU A 31 -7.02 15.69 6.07
CA LEU A 31 -6.97 17.13 5.76
C LEU A 31 -7.62 17.99 6.85
N ALA A 32 -8.66 17.49 7.53
CA ALA A 32 -9.35 18.17 8.60
C ALA A 32 -8.52 18.20 9.89
N ASP A 33 -7.94 17.05 10.29
CA ASP A 33 -7.17 16.87 11.53
C ASP A 33 -5.74 17.41 11.49
N GLY A 34 -5.33 18.05 10.39
CA GLY A 34 -3.95 18.56 10.26
C GLY A 34 -2.88 17.52 10.01
N GLY A 35 -3.27 16.31 9.56
CA GLY A 35 -2.31 15.29 9.11
C GLY A 35 -1.97 14.23 10.17
N ASN A 36 -2.96 13.76 10.90
CA ASN A 36 -2.78 12.62 11.82
C ASN A 36 -2.16 11.42 11.08
N LEU A 37 -1.08 10.88 11.62
CA LEU A 37 -0.28 9.82 11.03
C LEU A 37 -1.12 8.58 10.66
N PHE A 38 -2.06 8.19 11.50
CA PHE A 38 -2.96 7.06 11.26
C PHE A 38 -3.86 7.31 10.05
N MET A 39 -4.45 8.50 9.96
CA MET A 39 -5.33 8.89 8.85
C MET A 39 -4.59 8.97 7.51
N LEU A 40 -3.29 9.27 7.53
CA LEU A 40 -2.43 9.27 6.34
C LEU A 40 -1.97 7.87 5.93
N ALA A 41 -1.66 7.00 6.89
CA ALA A 41 -1.12 5.67 6.62
C ALA A 41 -2.20 4.68 6.18
N TYR A 42 -3.42 4.79 6.72
CA TYR A 42 -4.52 3.85 6.42
C TYR A 42 -4.91 3.79 4.92
N PRO A 43 -5.01 4.91 4.18
CA PRO A 43 -5.20 4.89 2.73
C PRO A 43 -4.12 4.10 1.98
N ALA A 44 -2.85 4.20 2.40
CA ALA A 44 -1.75 3.46 1.78
C ALA A 44 -1.90 1.94 1.97
N VAL A 45 -2.26 1.50 3.17
CA VAL A 45 -2.57 0.10 3.49
C VAL A 45 -3.76 -0.39 2.66
N SER A 46 -4.82 0.42 2.55
CA SER A 46 -6.01 0.10 1.75
C SER A 46 -5.69 -0.13 0.27
N CYS A 47 -4.72 0.59 -0.29
CA CYS A 47 -4.25 0.34 -1.66
C CYS A 47 -3.57 -1.04 -1.80
N GLY A 48 -2.83 -1.49 -0.81
CA GLY A 48 -2.27 -2.84 -0.77
C GLY A 48 -3.35 -3.93 -0.77
N ILE A 49 -4.46 -3.71 -0.04
CA ILE A 49 -5.63 -4.60 -0.01
C ILE A 49 -6.25 -4.81 -1.39
N ASN A 50 -6.30 -3.77 -2.21
CA ASN A 50 -6.86 -3.87 -3.55
C ASN A 50 -6.13 -4.92 -4.39
N SER A 51 -4.80 -4.97 -4.34
CA SER A 51 -4.01 -5.97 -5.06
C SER A 51 -4.27 -7.39 -4.58
N VAL A 52 -4.43 -7.56 -3.26
CA VAL A 52 -4.83 -8.83 -2.62
C VAL A 52 -6.21 -9.28 -3.09
N SER A 53 -7.17 -8.36 -3.09
CA SER A 53 -8.55 -8.62 -3.50
C SER A 53 -8.64 -9.02 -4.97
N LEU A 54 -7.90 -8.35 -5.85
CA LEU A 54 -7.85 -8.71 -7.28
C LEU A 54 -7.35 -10.13 -7.51
N LEU A 55 -6.31 -10.55 -6.75
CA LEU A 55 -5.80 -11.92 -6.84
C LEU A 55 -6.83 -12.95 -6.38
N ALA A 56 -7.58 -12.63 -5.30
CA ALA A 56 -8.66 -13.48 -4.80
C ALA A 56 -9.79 -13.63 -5.82
N TYR A 57 -10.15 -12.58 -6.53
CA TYR A 57 -11.13 -12.65 -7.62
C TYR A 57 -10.63 -13.46 -8.82
N ASP A 58 -9.33 -13.34 -9.17
CA ASP A 58 -8.72 -14.14 -10.23
C ASP A 58 -8.73 -15.64 -9.88
N GLU A 59 -8.46 -16.03 -8.64
CA GLU A 59 -8.56 -17.42 -8.20
C GLU A 59 -10.02 -17.92 -8.24
N LYS A 60 -10.95 -17.15 -7.71
CA LYS A 60 -12.38 -17.52 -7.70
C LYS A 60 -12.96 -17.72 -9.10
N SER A 61 -12.50 -16.93 -10.07
CA SER A 61 -12.92 -17.03 -11.47
C SER A 61 -12.14 -18.07 -12.27
N ARG A 62 -11.21 -18.80 -11.65
CA ARG A 62 -10.27 -19.73 -12.31
C ARG A 62 -9.48 -19.06 -13.44
N TRP A 63 -9.28 -17.75 -13.34
CA TRP A 63 -8.54 -16.98 -14.34
C TRP A 63 -7.12 -17.49 -14.55
N GLN A 64 -6.49 -18.01 -13.50
CA GLN A 64 -5.12 -18.53 -13.58
C GLN A 64 -5.03 -19.69 -14.58
N GLN A 65 -5.97 -20.65 -14.53
CA GLN A 65 -6.03 -21.77 -15.46
C GLN A 65 -6.29 -21.31 -16.90
N TYR A 66 -7.22 -20.34 -17.08
CA TYR A 66 -7.49 -19.75 -18.39
C TYR A 66 -6.29 -18.97 -18.94
N CYS A 67 -5.55 -18.27 -18.09
CA CYS A 67 -4.38 -17.48 -18.49
C CYS A 67 -3.24 -18.37 -19.04
N GLU A 68 -3.15 -19.64 -18.63
CA GLU A 68 -2.17 -20.60 -19.18
C GLU A 68 -2.43 -20.98 -20.63
N THR A 69 -3.66 -20.86 -21.11
CA THR A 69 -4.00 -21.07 -22.54
C THR A 69 -3.67 -19.86 -23.41
N MET A 70 -3.31 -18.72 -22.81
CA MET A 70 -2.96 -17.50 -23.52
C MET A 70 -1.43 -17.36 -23.68
N PRO A 71 -0.95 -16.57 -24.64
CA PRO A 71 0.47 -16.34 -24.86
C PRO A 71 1.12 -15.44 -23.80
N TYR A 72 0.72 -15.59 -22.52
CA TYR A 72 1.31 -14.87 -21.38
C TYR A 72 2.17 -15.79 -20.55
N THR A 73 3.33 -15.29 -20.13
CA THR A 73 4.20 -16.02 -19.20
C THR A 73 3.74 -15.80 -17.75
N ARG A 74 3.98 -16.78 -16.88
CA ARG A 74 3.69 -16.68 -15.44
C ARG A 74 4.35 -15.45 -14.79
N LYS A 75 5.55 -15.07 -15.27
CA LYS A 75 6.24 -13.85 -14.84
C LYS A 75 5.43 -12.59 -15.17
N GLN A 76 4.93 -12.47 -16.39
CA GLN A 76 4.15 -11.32 -16.81
C GLN A 76 2.86 -11.14 -15.99
N VAL A 77 2.29 -12.23 -15.47
CA VAL A 77 1.12 -12.17 -14.58
C VAL A 77 1.51 -11.56 -13.23
N VAL A 78 2.64 -11.97 -12.65
CA VAL A 78 3.14 -11.40 -11.40
C VAL A 78 3.50 -9.92 -11.60
N ASP A 79 4.26 -9.61 -12.66
CA ASP A 79 4.68 -8.24 -12.98
C ASP A 79 3.50 -7.29 -13.14
N SER A 80 2.39 -7.74 -13.76
CA SER A 80 1.20 -6.91 -13.92
C SER A 80 0.57 -6.53 -12.58
N LYS A 81 0.54 -7.46 -11.60
CA LYS A 81 0.00 -7.19 -10.26
C LYS A 81 0.89 -6.22 -9.46
N TYR A 82 2.20 -6.42 -9.54
CA TYR A 82 3.16 -5.51 -8.90
C TYR A 82 3.12 -4.11 -9.52
N LEU A 83 3.06 -4.02 -10.85
CA LEU A 83 2.96 -2.75 -11.55
C LEU A 83 1.67 -2.01 -11.21
N LEU A 84 0.53 -2.72 -11.13
CA LEU A 84 -0.73 -2.13 -10.72
C LEU A 84 -0.67 -1.60 -9.27
N SER A 85 -0.13 -2.40 -8.34
CA SER A 85 0.06 -1.98 -6.95
C SER A 85 0.94 -0.73 -6.86
N PHE A 86 2.05 -0.71 -7.60
CA PHE A 86 2.95 0.43 -7.68
C PHE A 86 2.22 1.69 -8.19
N LEU A 87 1.47 1.58 -9.28
CA LEU A 87 0.72 2.71 -9.86
C LEU A 87 -0.35 3.25 -8.90
N LEU A 88 -1.05 2.37 -8.17
CA LEU A 88 -2.06 2.78 -7.20
C LEU A 88 -1.44 3.53 -6.02
N ILE A 89 -0.34 3.02 -5.46
CA ILE A 89 0.33 3.67 -4.33
C ILE A 89 0.97 4.99 -4.77
N ALA A 90 1.63 5.01 -5.93
CA ALA A 90 2.21 6.23 -6.50
C ALA A 90 1.14 7.29 -6.76
N GLY A 91 0.03 6.92 -7.39
CA GLY A 91 -1.09 7.82 -7.63
C GLY A 91 -1.68 8.38 -6.33
N LEU A 92 -1.90 7.52 -5.34
CA LEU A 92 -2.40 7.93 -4.03
C LEU A 92 -1.45 8.90 -3.32
N SER A 93 -0.16 8.59 -3.29
CA SER A 93 0.84 9.44 -2.62
C SER A 93 0.91 10.83 -3.24
N VAL A 94 0.86 10.92 -4.57
CA VAL A 94 0.82 12.21 -5.29
C VAL A 94 -0.47 12.98 -5.01
N VAL A 95 -1.63 12.32 -5.07
CA VAL A 95 -2.93 12.96 -4.84
C VAL A 95 -3.04 13.50 -3.41
N LEU A 96 -2.68 12.71 -2.40
CA LEU A 96 -2.75 13.16 -1.00
C LEU A 96 -1.71 14.25 -0.71
N ALA A 97 -0.49 14.15 -1.21
CA ALA A 97 0.52 15.20 -1.06
C ALA A 97 0.07 16.52 -1.73
N ALA A 98 -0.52 16.45 -2.92
CA ALA A 98 -1.08 17.62 -3.60
C ALA A 98 -2.26 18.23 -2.81
N ALA A 99 -3.17 17.40 -2.29
CA ALA A 99 -4.28 17.87 -1.47
C ALA A 99 -3.81 18.59 -0.19
N HIS A 100 -2.84 18.01 0.53
CA HIS A 100 -2.24 18.65 1.70
C HIS A 100 -1.49 19.94 1.36
N SER A 101 -0.81 20.00 0.21
CA SER A 101 -0.13 21.23 -0.24
C SER A 101 -1.12 22.35 -0.53
N LEU A 102 -2.25 22.04 -1.18
CA LEU A 102 -3.32 23.01 -1.46
C LEU A 102 -3.97 23.54 -0.17
N VAL A 103 -4.32 22.66 0.75
CA VAL A 103 -4.90 23.04 2.05
C VAL A 103 -3.90 23.88 2.87
N GLY A 104 -2.62 23.50 2.88
CA GLY A 104 -1.57 24.26 3.54
C GLY A 104 -1.41 25.67 2.96
N ALA A 105 -1.47 25.79 1.63
CA ALA A 105 -1.40 27.08 0.94
C ALA A 105 -2.63 27.99 1.28
N VAL A 106 -3.84 27.42 1.30
CA VAL A 106 -5.06 28.16 1.66
C VAL A 106 -5.04 28.62 3.12
N ARG A 107 -4.51 27.80 4.03
CA ARG A 107 -4.39 28.14 5.46
C ARG A 107 -3.19 29.05 5.76
N GLY A 108 -2.34 29.37 4.78
CA GLY A 108 -1.14 30.17 4.97
C GLY A 108 -0.01 29.49 5.74
N ILE A 109 -0.07 28.14 5.89
CA ILE A 109 0.88 27.32 6.65
C ILE A 109 1.56 26.33 5.67
N PHE A 110 1.98 26.84 4.50
CA PHE A 110 2.63 25.98 3.52
C PHE A 110 4.06 25.65 3.95
N ASN A 111 4.33 24.37 4.19
CA ASN A 111 5.67 23.85 4.48
C ASN A 111 6.00 22.72 3.47
N PRO A 112 6.97 22.96 2.54
CA PRO A 112 7.33 21.97 1.53
C PRO A 112 7.95 20.70 2.12
N VAL A 113 8.65 20.81 3.27
CA VAL A 113 9.23 19.66 3.96
C VAL A 113 8.12 18.74 4.50
N TRP A 114 7.07 19.32 5.05
CA TRP A 114 5.91 18.58 5.52
C TRP A 114 5.21 17.79 4.39
N VAL A 115 5.01 18.41 3.24
CA VAL A 115 4.42 17.76 2.06
C VAL A 115 5.29 16.61 1.57
N LEU A 116 6.62 16.78 1.55
CA LEU A 116 7.57 15.72 1.20
C LEU A 116 7.49 14.55 2.19
N ASN A 117 7.41 14.84 3.48
CA ASN A 117 7.29 13.81 4.50
C ASN A 117 6.00 13.00 4.36
N ILE A 118 4.86 13.65 4.07
CA ILE A 118 3.59 12.97 3.77
C ILE A 118 3.74 12.04 2.57
N PHE A 119 4.31 12.53 1.48
CA PHE A 119 4.55 11.72 0.28
C PHE A 119 5.40 10.48 0.61
N CYS A 120 6.55 10.66 1.25
CA CYS A 120 7.47 9.58 1.61
C CYS A 120 6.82 8.58 2.58
N LEU A 121 5.99 9.04 3.51
CA LEU A 121 5.29 8.19 4.46
C LEU A 121 4.27 7.28 3.75
N ILE A 122 3.40 7.84 2.93
CA ILE A 122 2.38 7.07 2.20
C ILE A 122 3.06 6.08 1.25
N TRP A 123 4.11 6.52 0.57
CA TRP A 123 4.93 5.70 -0.32
C TRP A 123 5.56 4.52 0.42
N SER A 124 6.25 4.77 1.54
CA SER A 124 6.96 3.74 2.30
C SER A 124 6.01 2.72 2.91
N VAL A 125 4.92 3.18 3.54
CA VAL A 125 3.91 2.32 4.16
C VAL A 125 3.22 1.44 3.11
N GLY A 126 2.79 2.03 1.99
CA GLY A 126 2.09 1.29 0.93
C GLY A 126 2.96 0.22 0.29
N HIS A 127 4.21 0.55 -0.06
CA HIS A 127 5.13 -0.41 -0.67
C HIS A 127 5.59 -1.48 0.32
N ALA A 128 5.89 -1.14 1.57
CA ALA A 128 6.25 -2.12 2.59
C ALA A 128 5.12 -3.12 2.84
N PHE A 129 3.88 -2.63 2.96
CA PHE A 129 2.70 -3.48 3.13
C PHE A 129 2.50 -4.42 1.93
N SER A 130 2.55 -3.89 0.71
CA SER A 130 2.42 -4.68 -0.52
C SER A 130 3.55 -5.69 -0.69
N ALA A 131 4.78 -5.34 -0.28
CA ALA A 131 5.95 -6.21 -0.32
C ALA A 131 5.81 -7.44 0.59
N ILE A 132 5.05 -7.33 1.68
CA ILE A 132 4.78 -8.47 2.58
C ILE A 132 3.59 -9.28 2.07
N CYS A 133 2.49 -8.63 1.70
CA CYS A 133 1.23 -9.30 1.40
C CYS A 133 1.24 -10.04 0.06
N LEU A 134 1.83 -9.45 -1.00
CA LEU A 134 1.81 -10.05 -2.34
C LEU A 134 2.51 -11.43 -2.38
N PRO A 135 3.76 -11.61 -1.90
CA PRO A 135 4.41 -12.92 -1.98
C PRO A 135 3.69 -13.98 -1.14
N MET A 136 3.06 -13.59 -0.01
CA MET A 136 2.29 -14.51 0.80
C MET A 136 1.10 -15.09 0.03
N ILE A 137 0.39 -14.26 -0.73
CA ILE A 137 -0.78 -14.70 -1.51
C ILE A 137 -0.33 -15.56 -2.69
N PHE A 138 0.73 -15.19 -3.39
CA PHE A 138 1.27 -16.00 -4.48
C PHE A 138 1.73 -17.38 -4.00
N LYS A 139 2.23 -17.49 -2.76
CA LYS A 139 2.68 -18.75 -2.16
C LYS A 139 1.53 -19.62 -1.64
N TYR A 140 0.61 -19.03 -0.86
CA TYR A 140 -0.39 -19.79 -0.10
C TYR A 140 -1.79 -19.77 -0.70
N GLY A 141 -2.01 -18.95 -1.73
CA GLY A 141 -3.33 -18.73 -2.35
C GLY A 141 -4.18 -17.70 -1.60
N SER A 142 -5.34 -17.38 -2.18
CA SER A 142 -6.18 -16.29 -1.67
C SER A 142 -6.85 -16.58 -0.33
N GLU A 143 -7.23 -17.84 -0.04
CA GLU A 143 -7.92 -18.18 1.21
C GLU A 143 -6.98 -18.05 2.42
N LYS A 144 -5.84 -18.73 2.38
CA LYS A 144 -4.83 -18.66 3.44
C LYS A 144 -4.15 -17.30 3.46
N GLY A 145 -3.91 -16.71 2.30
CA GLY A 145 -3.35 -15.37 2.14
C GLY A 145 -4.21 -14.29 2.79
N ARG A 146 -5.55 -14.42 2.77
CA ARG A 146 -6.46 -13.48 3.43
C ARG A 146 -6.32 -13.49 4.96
N VAL A 147 -6.16 -14.66 5.56
CA VAL A 147 -5.94 -14.76 7.02
C VAL A 147 -4.61 -14.11 7.41
N MET A 148 -3.54 -14.41 6.67
CA MET A 148 -2.22 -13.79 6.89
C MET A 148 -2.26 -12.28 6.69
N TYR A 149 -2.96 -11.83 5.66
CA TYR A 149 -3.19 -10.40 5.41
C TYR A 149 -3.87 -9.71 6.60
N ILE A 150 -4.95 -10.29 7.15
CA ILE A 150 -5.63 -9.75 8.33
C ILE A 150 -4.65 -9.66 9.51
N ALA A 151 -3.84 -10.69 9.74
CA ALA A 151 -2.82 -10.67 10.78
C ALA A 151 -1.81 -9.51 10.59
N VAL A 152 -1.32 -9.29 9.37
CA VAL A 152 -0.41 -8.17 9.06
C VAL A 152 -1.10 -6.82 9.29
N VAL A 153 -2.37 -6.67 8.90
CA VAL A 153 -3.14 -5.44 9.15
C VAL A 153 -3.31 -5.20 10.65
N VAL A 154 -3.65 -6.22 11.41
CA VAL A 154 -3.80 -6.10 12.89
C VAL A 154 -2.48 -5.67 13.53
N VAL A 155 -1.37 -6.33 13.19
CA VAL A 155 -0.04 -5.94 13.70
C VAL A 155 0.30 -4.50 13.31
N PHE A 156 -0.01 -4.12 12.08
CA PHE A 156 0.20 -2.76 11.60
C PHE A 156 -0.66 -1.74 12.35
N CYS A 157 -1.95 -2.01 12.57
CA CYS A 157 -2.83 -1.15 13.34
C CYS A 157 -2.36 -1.01 14.79
N VAL A 158 -1.98 -2.13 15.44
CA VAL A 158 -1.45 -2.12 16.81
C VAL A 158 -0.15 -1.29 16.87
N ALA A 159 0.77 -1.48 15.92
CA ALA A 159 1.98 -0.68 15.84
C ALA A 159 1.66 0.81 15.68
N PHE A 160 0.75 1.18 14.76
CA PHE A 160 0.37 2.58 14.55
C PHE A 160 -0.34 3.22 15.73
N VAL A 161 -1.17 2.49 16.47
CA VAL A 161 -1.81 2.98 17.71
C VAL A 161 -0.73 3.26 18.77
N ASN A 162 0.24 2.36 18.93
CA ASN A 162 1.32 2.55 19.88
C ASN A 162 2.29 3.67 19.46
N PHE A 163 2.56 3.84 18.16
CA PHE A 163 3.45 4.89 17.64
C PHE A 163 2.72 6.24 17.43
N GLY A 164 1.40 6.23 17.28
CA GLY A 164 0.59 7.40 16.93
C GLY A 164 0.20 8.32 18.09
N GLY A 165 0.69 8.07 19.32
CA GLY A 165 0.57 9.02 20.43
C GLY A 165 -0.82 9.13 21.06
N TYR A 166 -1.61 8.07 21.08
CA TYR A 166 -2.67 8.00 22.07
C TYR A 166 -2.02 7.78 23.45
N ASP A 167 -2.21 8.74 24.36
CA ASP A 167 -1.64 8.77 25.71
C ASP A 167 -1.95 7.51 26.53
N PHE A 168 -1.22 6.45 26.26
CA PHE A 168 -0.93 5.44 27.26
C PHE A 168 0.39 5.85 27.91
N SER A 169 0.34 6.27 29.16
CA SER A 169 1.32 7.05 29.92
C SER A 169 2.76 6.50 30.04
N GLU A 170 3.15 5.46 29.33
CA GLU A 170 4.51 4.91 29.33
C GLU A 170 5.13 4.72 27.93
N VAL A 171 4.41 4.97 26.84
CA VAL A 171 4.88 4.80 25.45
C VAL A 171 5.46 6.10 24.85
N SER A 172 5.54 7.16 25.65
CA SER A 172 6.01 8.49 25.22
C SER A 172 7.44 8.53 24.65
N GLN A 173 8.29 7.57 25.01
CA GLN A 173 9.66 7.51 24.47
C GLN A 173 9.73 7.03 23.02
N LEU A 174 8.83 6.12 22.62
CA LEU A 174 8.79 5.60 21.26
C LEU A 174 8.11 6.57 20.28
N SER A 175 7.08 7.31 20.76
CA SER A 175 6.45 8.39 19.97
C SER A 175 7.41 9.55 19.74
N GLY A 176 8.28 9.86 20.72
CA GLY A 176 9.33 10.84 20.58
C GLY A 176 10.38 10.47 19.52
N ALA A 177 10.78 9.18 19.46
CA ALA A 177 11.69 8.70 18.43
C ALA A 177 11.07 8.85 17.03
N PHE A 178 9.77 8.53 16.85
CA PHE A 178 9.11 8.67 15.57
C PHE A 178 8.91 10.14 15.17
N ALA A 179 8.65 11.02 16.12
CA ALA A 179 8.61 12.46 15.87
C ALA A 179 9.95 13.00 15.35
N VAL A 180 11.07 12.56 15.92
CA VAL A 180 12.41 12.91 15.42
C VAL A 180 12.67 12.38 14.00
N PHE A 181 12.15 11.17 13.67
CA PHE A 181 12.22 10.65 12.31
C PHE A 181 11.33 11.45 11.34
N ALA A 182 10.15 11.89 11.80
CA ALA A 182 9.22 12.68 10.99
C ALA A 182 9.69 14.13 10.76
N GLU A 183 10.47 14.69 11.66
CA GLU A 183 11.02 16.05 11.53
C GLU A 183 12.16 16.14 10.50
N ASN A 184 12.91 15.06 10.30
CA ASN A 184 14.04 15.05 9.39
C ASN A 184 13.67 14.43 8.04
N PRO A 185 13.59 15.20 6.93
CA PRO A 185 13.21 14.69 5.63
C PRO A 185 14.17 13.61 5.09
N ILE A 186 15.43 13.62 5.51
CA ILE A 186 16.43 12.65 5.07
C ILE A 186 16.04 11.22 5.51
N TYR A 187 15.61 11.04 6.75
CA TYR A 187 15.20 9.71 7.25
C TYR A 187 13.96 9.19 6.51
N MET A 188 13.00 10.08 6.21
CA MET A 188 11.80 9.71 5.44
C MET A 188 12.13 9.29 4.01
N VAL A 189 13.06 9.98 3.36
CA VAL A 189 13.54 9.60 2.01
C VAL A 189 14.28 8.26 2.05
N VAL A 190 15.14 8.03 3.02
CA VAL A 190 15.85 6.75 3.21
C VAL A 190 14.85 5.62 3.42
N LEU A 191 13.83 5.82 4.26
CA LEU A 191 12.76 4.84 4.49
C LEU A 191 12.00 4.52 3.20
N ALA A 192 11.68 5.54 2.39
CA ALA A 192 11.00 5.37 1.11
C ALA A 192 11.85 4.56 0.10
N VAL A 193 13.16 4.79 0.07
CA VAL A 193 14.10 4.02 -0.77
C VAL A 193 14.18 2.57 -0.30
N ILE A 194 14.30 2.33 1.01
CA ILE A 194 14.32 0.97 1.57
C ILE A 194 13.02 0.23 1.21
N ALA A 195 11.86 0.86 1.37
CA ALA A 195 10.58 0.27 1.03
C ALA A 195 10.48 -0.09 -0.47
N ALA A 196 10.99 0.77 -1.36
CA ALA A 196 11.04 0.49 -2.79
C ALA A 196 11.96 -0.69 -3.13
N VAL A 197 13.13 -0.79 -2.49
CA VAL A 197 14.06 -1.93 -2.67
C VAL A 197 13.42 -3.23 -2.17
N LEU A 198 12.77 -3.22 -1.01
CA LEU A 198 12.05 -4.38 -0.47
C LEU A 198 10.91 -4.80 -1.40
N PHE A 199 10.18 -3.85 -1.98
CA PHE A 199 9.10 -4.13 -2.93
C PHE A 199 9.62 -4.81 -4.21
N LEU A 200 10.74 -4.35 -4.78
CA LEU A 200 11.37 -4.98 -5.93
C LEU A 200 11.96 -6.37 -5.59
N GLY A 201 12.52 -6.54 -4.41
CA GLY A 201 12.99 -7.85 -3.92
C GLY A 201 11.83 -8.83 -3.75
N SER A 202 10.72 -8.37 -3.19
CA SER A 202 9.47 -9.13 -3.02
C SER A 202 8.88 -9.60 -4.36
N MET A 203 8.97 -8.78 -5.42
CA MET A 203 8.53 -9.14 -6.76
C MET A 203 9.27 -10.39 -7.28
N LYS A 204 10.60 -10.44 -7.15
CA LYS A 204 11.39 -11.62 -7.54
C LYS A 204 11.06 -12.88 -6.73
N LEU A 205 10.78 -12.71 -5.42
CA LEU A 205 10.33 -13.83 -4.58
C LEU A 205 8.96 -14.35 -5.02
N SER A 206 8.03 -13.45 -5.35
CA SER A 206 6.70 -13.82 -5.85
C SER A 206 6.76 -14.56 -7.18
N GLU A 207 7.65 -14.15 -8.11
CA GLU A 207 7.88 -14.87 -9.36
C GLU A 207 8.32 -16.32 -9.10
N GLN A 208 9.28 -16.52 -8.18
CA GLN A 208 9.77 -17.84 -7.82
C GLN A 208 8.68 -18.72 -7.20
N PHE A 209 7.85 -18.18 -6.32
CA PHE A 209 6.75 -18.90 -5.69
C PHE A 209 5.67 -19.28 -6.70
N TYR A 210 5.30 -18.35 -7.59
CA TYR A 210 4.29 -18.60 -8.60
C TYR A 210 4.72 -19.60 -9.67
N MET A 211 6.01 -19.63 -10.04
CA MET A 211 6.55 -20.64 -10.97
C MET A 211 6.54 -22.06 -10.41
N LYS A 212 6.69 -22.21 -9.07
CA LYS A 212 6.71 -23.52 -8.40
C LYS A 212 5.32 -24.02 -8.00
N ARG A 213 4.28 -23.19 -8.14
CA ARG A 213 2.91 -23.53 -7.77
C ARG A 213 2.27 -24.40 -8.86
N GLU A 214 1.77 -25.58 -8.47
CA GLU A 214 0.86 -26.39 -9.29
C GLU A 214 -0.51 -25.71 -9.32
N LEU A 215 -1.04 -25.46 -10.51
CA LEU A 215 -2.31 -24.74 -10.75
C LEU A 215 -3.43 -25.71 -11.09
#